data_fc36b8cc1625f5efa685508595a31c21
#
_entry.id   fc36b8cc1625f5efa685508595a31c21
#
_cell.length_a   1.000
_cell.length_b   1.000
_cell.length_c   1.000
_cell.angle_alpha   90.00
_cell.angle_beta   90.00
_cell.angle_gamma   90.00
#
_symmetry.space_group_name_H-M   'P 1'
#
loop_
_entity.id
_entity.type
_entity.pdbx_description
1 polymer ?
#
loop_
_entity_poly.entity_id
_entity_poly.type
_entity_poly.pdbx_seq_one_letter_code
_entity_poly.pdbx_strand_id
1 'polypeptide(L)'
;MKKFLKIILFALLGIILTAFAYIFITFPPVMAGMAAKTMCSCIFVSGREEQSVRDKELQVFPGLSSAGIKINEDSSVTATVIWKTSTAIFRKGLGCTLLAEQPEEEVRAQRPILSPPPSGQDTIAWPMGDMLDSISTEVNQSLIQQALDDAFNEVDPEAPLNTDAVLVVYDGKIIAERYAEGFDKNSRLMGWSMTKSVTSALIGILVKDGKLDVDKAAPVAEWQGDDRSKITLNHLL
;
A
#
# COMPACT_ATOMS: atom_id res chain seq x y z
N MET A 1 25.66 -5.89 -47.85
CA MET A 1 24.33 -5.50 -47.35
C MET A 1 23.55 -6.66 -46.73
N LYS A 2 23.22 -7.74 -47.46
CA LYS A 2 22.34 -8.84 -46.92
C LYS A 2 22.90 -9.55 -45.67
N LYS A 3 24.23 -9.78 -45.56
CA LYS A 3 24.87 -10.40 -44.37
C LYS A 3 24.78 -9.47 -43.13
N PHE A 4 25.06 -8.20 -43.34
CA PHE A 4 25.00 -7.19 -42.25
C PHE A 4 23.59 -7.03 -41.69
N LEU A 5 22.57 -6.99 -42.60
CA LEU A 5 21.16 -6.94 -42.20
C LEU A 5 20.74 -8.18 -41.37
N LYS A 6 21.22 -9.38 -41.72
CA LYS A 6 20.98 -10.61 -40.95
C LYS A 6 21.60 -10.52 -39.56
N ILE A 7 22.81 -10.01 -39.43
CA ILE A 7 23.46 -9.85 -38.12
C ILE A 7 22.65 -8.90 -37.24
N ILE A 8 22.20 -7.75 -37.78
CA ILE A 8 21.35 -6.82 -37.03
C ILE A 8 20.05 -7.50 -36.61
N LEU A 9 19.40 -8.25 -37.51
CA LEU A 9 18.15 -8.95 -37.20
C LEU A 9 18.32 -9.98 -36.08
N PHE A 10 19.41 -10.78 -36.11
CA PHE A 10 19.69 -11.74 -35.04
C PHE A 10 20.05 -11.06 -33.72
N ALA A 11 20.77 -9.93 -33.74
CA ALA A 11 21.07 -9.15 -32.56
C ALA A 11 19.80 -8.58 -31.93
N LEU A 12 18.91 -8.00 -32.74
CA LEU A 12 17.60 -7.51 -32.27
C LEU A 12 16.73 -8.63 -31.71
N LEU A 13 16.68 -9.78 -32.38
CA LEU A 13 15.94 -10.94 -31.88
C LEU A 13 16.52 -11.42 -30.54
N GLY A 14 17.82 -11.45 -30.39
CA GLY A 14 18.50 -11.78 -29.14
C GLY A 14 18.12 -10.81 -28.00
N ILE A 15 18.13 -9.51 -28.26
CA ILE A 15 17.72 -8.49 -27.29
C ILE A 15 16.25 -8.69 -26.88
N ILE A 16 15.35 -8.89 -27.84
CA ILE A 16 13.92 -9.10 -27.58
C ILE A 16 13.68 -10.36 -26.74
N LEU A 17 14.37 -11.47 -27.07
CA LEU A 17 14.24 -12.71 -26.32
C LEU A 17 14.78 -12.58 -24.89
N THR A 18 15.90 -11.85 -24.71
CA THR A 18 16.46 -11.60 -23.39
C THR A 18 15.55 -10.70 -22.55
N ALA A 19 14.99 -9.64 -23.14
CA ALA A 19 14.03 -8.77 -22.48
C ALA A 19 12.75 -9.54 -22.10
N PHE A 20 12.24 -10.38 -22.99
CA PHE A 20 11.08 -11.22 -22.74
C PHE A 20 11.35 -12.23 -21.60
N ALA A 21 12.50 -12.91 -21.62
CA ALA A 21 12.89 -13.82 -20.56
C ALA A 21 13.04 -13.11 -19.20
N TYR A 22 13.62 -11.93 -19.19
CA TYR A 22 13.74 -11.10 -17.99
C TYR A 22 12.36 -10.75 -17.42
N ILE A 23 11.44 -10.24 -18.23
CA ILE A 23 10.07 -9.93 -17.82
C ILE A 23 9.35 -11.19 -17.33
N PHE A 24 9.45 -12.30 -18.06
CA PHE A 24 8.80 -13.56 -17.70
C PHE A 24 9.30 -14.15 -16.38
N ILE A 25 10.55 -13.89 -16.01
CA ILE A 25 11.13 -14.35 -14.74
C ILE A 25 10.78 -13.40 -13.59
N THR A 26 10.85 -12.08 -13.83
CA THR A 26 10.74 -11.09 -12.75
C THR A 26 9.32 -10.64 -12.46
N PHE A 27 8.45 -10.56 -13.47
CA PHE A 27 7.10 -10.03 -13.33
C PHE A 27 6.15 -10.95 -12.51
N PRO A 28 6.04 -12.26 -12.76
CA PRO A 28 5.09 -13.11 -12.06
C PRO A 28 5.28 -13.17 -10.54
N PRO A 29 6.50 -13.21 -9.97
CA PRO A 29 6.69 -13.15 -8.52
C PRO A 29 6.15 -11.88 -7.87
N VAL A 30 6.39 -10.74 -8.50
CA VAL A 30 5.92 -9.44 -8.00
C VAL A 30 4.39 -9.38 -8.03
N MET A 31 3.79 -9.75 -9.16
CA MET A 31 2.33 -9.72 -9.33
C MET A 31 1.62 -10.74 -8.42
N ALA A 32 2.14 -11.96 -8.30
CA ALA A 32 1.56 -12.96 -7.40
C ALA A 32 1.63 -12.50 -5.93
N GLY A 33 2.78 -11.94 -5.50
CA GLY A 33 2.94 -11.40 -4.16
C GLY A 33 1.99 -10.22 -3.89
N MET A 34 1.88 -9.31 -4.84
CA MET A 34 1.00 -8.16 -4.75
C MET A 34 -0.47 -8.58 -4.69
N ALA A 35 -0.92 -9.50 -5.55
CA ALA A 35 -2.27 -10.01 -5.56
C ALA A 35 -2.64 -10.71 -4.25
N ALA A 36 -1.76 -11.61 -3.74
CA ALA A 36 -1.97 -12.29 -2.47
C ALA A 36 -2.06 -11.32 -1.30
N LYS A 37 -1.15 -10.36 -1.21
CA LYS A 37 -1.10 -9.37 -0.13
C LYS A 37 -2.31 -8.43 -0.16
N THR A 38 -2.68 -7.93 -1.33
CA THR A 38 -3.83 -7.04 -1.52
C THR A 38 -5.12 -7.77 -1.13
N MET A 39 -5.38 -8.94 -1.70
CA MET A 39 -6.57 -9.71 -1.39
C MET A 39 -6.65 -10.06 0.10
N CYS A 40 -5.56 -10.53 0.70
CA CYS A 40 -5.51 -10.83 2.13
C CYS A 40 -5.85 -9.59 2.99
N SER A 41 -5.28 -8.43 2.67
CA SER A 41 -5.54 -7.21 3.44
C SER A 41 -6.98 -6.73 3.29
N CYS A 42 -7.52 -6.73 2.08
CA CYS A 42 -8.89 -6.29 1.83
C CYS A 42 -9.93 -7.21 2.50
N ILE A 43 -9.73 -8.54 2.42
CA ILE A 43 -10.66 -9.50 3.05
C ILE A 43 -10.55 -9.48 4.58
N PHE A 44 -9.36 -9.73 5.13
CA PHE A 44 -9.21 -9.99 6.56
C PHE A 44 -9.00 -8.75 7.42
N VAL A 45 -8.52 -7.64 6.85
CA VAL A 45 -8.31 -6.38 7.60
C VAL A 45 -9.43 -5.41 7.34
N SER A 46 -9.84 -5.22 6.07
CA SER A 46 -10.88 -4.27 5.69
C SER A 46 -12.29 -4.87 5.72
N GLY A 47 -12.43 -6.21 5.75
CA GLY A 47 -13.73 -6.90 5.78
C GLY A 47 -14.50 -6.82 4.47
N ARG A 48 -13.81 -6.61 3.34
CA ARG A 48 -14.45 -6.46 2.03
C ARG A 48 -14.76 -7.81 1.38
N GLU A 49 -15.77 -7.80 0.53
CA GLU A 49 -16.14 -8.95 -0.30
C GLU A 49 -15.10 -9.20 -1.39
N GLU A 50 -14.79 -10.48 -1.66
CA GLU A 50 -13.80 -10.89 -2.66
C GLU A 50 -14.04 -10.25 -4.02
N GLN A 51 -15.29 -10.25 -4.50
CA GLN A 51 -15.63 -9.71 -5.82
C GLN A 51 -15.35 -8.21 -5.89
N SER A 52 -15.65 -7.45 -4.84
CA SER A 52 -15.35 -6.01 -4.77
C SER A 52 -13.85 -5.73 -4.90
N VAL A 53 -13.00 -6.58 -4.29
CA VAL A 53 -11.53 -6.45 -4.40
C VAL A 53 -11.03 -6.79 -5.81
N ARG A 54 -11.64 -7.80 -6.45
CA ARG A 54 -11.33 -8.17 -7.84
C ARG A 54 -11.67 -7.07 -8.83
N ASP A 55 -12.79 -6.39 -8.60
CA ASP A 55 -13.32 -5.37 -9.52
C ASP A 55 -12.62 -4.00 -9.38
N LYS A 56 -11.99 -3.74 -8.23
CA LYS A 56 -11.30 -2.48 -7.94
C LYS A 56 -9.79 -2.67 -7.82
N GLU A 57 -9.31 -3.17 -6.69
CA GLU A 57 -7.88 -3.18 -6.36
C GLU A 57 -7.04 -4.05 -7.28
N LEU A 58 -7.57 -5.17 -7.76
CA LEU A 58 -6.84 -6.01 -8.70
C LEU A 58 -6.88 -5.50 -10.15
N GLN A 59 -7.60 -4.43 -10.44
CA GLN A 59 -7.58 -3.77 -11.75
C GLN A 59 -6.50 -2.68 -11.86
N VAL A 60 -5.89 -2.26 -10.75
CA VAL A 60 -4.93 -1.13 -10.72
C VAL A 60 -3.68 -1.37 -11.57
N PHE A 61 -3.22 -2.63 -11.65
CA PHE A 61 -2.04 -2.98 -12.45
C PHE A 61 -2.32 -4.11 -13.43
N PRO A 62 -1.80 -4.02 -14.68
CA PRO A 62 -1.89 -5.11 -15.64
C PRO A 62 -1.35 -6.42 -15.06
N GLY A 63 -2.10 -7.49 -15.18
CA GLY A 63 -1.72 -8.82 -14.71
C GLY A 63 -2.24 -9.19 -13.32
N LEU A 64 -2.61 -8.24 -12.45
CA LEU A 64 -3.25 -8.56 -11.16
C LEU A 64 -4.65 -9.15 -11.36
N SER A 65 -5.43 -8.62 -12.29
CA SER A 65 -6.78 -9.10 -12.61
C SER A 65 -6.81 -10.56 -13.09
N SER A 66 -5.71 -11.03 -13.68
CA SER A 66 -5.56 -12.43 -14.14
C SER A 66 -5.06 -13.39 -13.08
N ALA A 67 -4.79 -12.92 -11.85
CA ALA A 67 -4.30 -13.76 -10.78
C ALA A 67 -5.35 -14.81 -10.36
N GLY A 68 -4.95 -16.07 -10.34
CA GLY A 68 -5.71 -17.13 -9.71
C GLY A 68 -5.66 -16.99 -8.19
N ILE A 69 -6.76 -16.55 -7.56
CA ILE A 69 -6.83 -16.30 -6.12
C ILE A 69 -7.52 -17.48 -5.42
N LYS A 70 -6.95 -17.89 -4.29
CA LYS A 70 -7.56 -18.84 -3.37
C LYS A 70 -7.48 -18.29 -1.94
N ILE A 71 -8.64 -18.10 -1.32
CA ILE A 71 -8.78 -17.76 0.10
C ILE A 71 -8.86 -19.08 0.86
N ASN A 72 -7.98 -19.28 1.84
CA ASN A 72 -7.86 -20.52 2.58
C ASN A 72 -8.50 -20.39 3.97
N GLU A 73 -8.93 -21.52 4.54
CA GLU A 73 -9.59 -21.60 5.87
C GLU A 73 -8.67 -21.15 7.02
N ASP A 74 -7.35 -21.25 6.84
CA ASP A 74 -6.36 -20.85 7.82
C ASP A 74 -6.07 -19.33 7.83
N SER A 75 -6.95 -18.54 7.21
CA SER A 75 -6.82 -17.08 7.04
C SER A 75 -5.59 -16.69 6.23
N SER A 76 -5.21 -17.49 5.25
CA SER A 76 -4.23 -17.14 4.24
C SER A 76 -4.87 -16.92 2.88
N VAL A 77 -4.18 -16.20 2.01
CA VAL A 77 -4.54 -16.03 0.61
C VAL A 77 -3.36 -16.43 -0.25
N THR A 78 -3.63 -17.32 -1.19
CA THR A 78 -2.68 -17.75 -2.20
C THR A 78 -3.05 -17.14 -3.53
N ALA A 79 -2.11 -16.52 -4.22
CA ALA A 79 -2.29 -15.97 -5.56
C ALA A 79 -1.28 -16.58 -6.52
N THR A 80 -1.74 -16.94 -7.71
CA THR A 80 -0.91 -17.50 -8.78
C THR A 80 -0.99 -16.61 -10.01
N VAL A 81 0.17 -16.18 -10.51
CA VAL A 81 0.31 -15.43 -11.76
C VAL A 81 1.29 -16.18 -12.66
N ILE A 82 0.80 -16.62 -13.83
CA ILE A 82 1.52 -17.44 -14.80
C ILE A 82 2.04 -18.73 -14.13
N TRP A 83 3.28 -18.77 -13.69
CA TRP A 83 3.94 -19.95 -13.11
C TRP A 83 4.28 -19.78 -11.63
N LYS A 84 4.14 -18.54 -11.08
CA LYS A 84 4.55 -18.23 -9.71
C LYS A 84 3.35 -18.13 -8.79
N THR A 85 3.44 -18.82 -7.68
CA THR A 85 2.49 -18.76 -6.56
C THR A 85 3.13 -18.02 -5.38
N SER A 86 2.36 -17.17 -4.72
CA SER A 86 2.74 -16.44 -3.50
C SER A 86 1.61 -16.53 -2.48
N THR A 87 1.96 -16.54 -1.21
CA THR A 87 0.99 -16.64 -0.10
C THR A 87 1.15 -15.47 0.86
N ALA A 88 0.03 -14.88 1.24
CA ALA A 88 -0.05 -13.92 2.32
C ALA A 88 -0.90 -14.50 3.46
N ILE A 89 -0.45 -14.34 4.70
CA ILE A 89 -1.15 -14.82 5.90
C ILE A 89 -1.67 -13.66 6.74
N PHE A 90 -2.88 -13.78 7.23
CA PHE A 90 -3.44 -12.83 8.18
C PHE A 90 -3.06 -13.20 9.60
N ARG A 91 -2.68 -12.21 10.40
CA ARG A 91 -2.42 -12.35 11.83
C ARG A 91 -3.19 -11.26 12.59
N LYS A 92 -4.03 -11.67 13.52
CA LYS A 92 -4.84 -10.72 14.30
C LYS A 92 -3.96 -9.68 14.99
N GLY A 93 -4.26 -8.40 14.78
CA GLY A 93 -3.51 -7.26 15.33
C GLY A 93 -2.27 -6.86 14.53
N LEU A 94 -1.79 -7.69 13.59
CA LEU A 94 -0.63 -7.42 12.75
C LEU A 94 -0.98 -7.24 11.27
N GLY A 95 -2.23 -7.57 10.88
CA GLY A 95 -2.65 -7.54 9.49
C GLY A 95 -2.08 -8.69 8.67
N CYS A 96 -1.96 -8.49 7.37
CA CYS A 96 -1.48 -9.50 6.43
C CYS A 96 0.02 -9.38 6.17
N THR A 97 0.73 -10.50 6.15
CA THR A 97 2.15 -10.61 5.83
C THR A 97 2.34 -11.50 4.60
N LEU A 98 3.03 -11.00 3.60
CA LEU A 98 3.47 -11.82 2.47
C LEU A 98 4.61 -12.73 2.92
N LEU A 99 4.48 -14.02 2.65
CA LEU A 99 5.55 -14.99 2.87
C LEU A 99 6.57 -14.87 1.73
N ALA A 100 7.72 -14.30 2.02
CA ALA A 100 8.82 -14.13 1.06
C ALA A 100 10.04 -14.94 1.47
N GLU A 101 10.77 -14.52 2.48
CA GLU A 101 12.04 -15.13 2.91
C GLU A 101 11.88 -15.97 4.18
N GLN A 102 10.95 -15.60 5.06
CA GLN A 102 10.74 -16.31 6.32
C GLN A 102 9.78 -17.48 6.15
N PRO A 103 10.06 -18.64 6.79
CA PRO A 103 9.13 -19.75 6.84
C PRO A 103 7.80 -19.36 7.47
N GLU A 104 6.70 -19.91 6.94
CA GLU A 104 5.36 -19.62 7.45
C GLU A 104 5.21 -19.92 8.94
N GLU A 105 5.79 -21.01 9.42
CA GLU A 105 5.76 -21.41 10.83
C GLU A 105 6.35 -20.33 11.73
N GLU A 106 7.51 -19.77 11.36
CA GLU A 106 8.16 -18.69 12.12
C GLU A 106 7.30 -17.44 12.14
N VAL A 107 6.73 -17.04 10.98
CA VAL A 107 5.87 -15.88 10.91
C VAL A 107 4.62 -16.06 11.75
N ARG A 108 3.99 -17.26 11.72
CA ARG A 108 2.82 -17.58 12.54
C ARG A 108 3.14 -17.69 14.03
N ALA A 109 4.37 -18.04 14.39
CA ALA A 109 4.81 -18.16 15.79
C ALA A 109 5.02 -16.79 16.47
N GLN A 110 5.22 -15.72 15.70
CA GLN A 110 5.40 -14.37 16.25
C GLN A 110 4.17 -13.92 17.08
N ARG A 111 4.41 -13.49 18.31
CA ARG A 111 3.36 -13.07 19.27
C ARG A 111 3.78 -11.74 19.89
N PRO A 112 3.74 -10.61 19.12
CA PRO A 112 4.05 -9.32 19.71
C PRO A 112 3.02 -8.95 20.75
N ILE A 113 3.47 -8.30 21.81
CA ILE A 113 2.59 -7.69 22.81
C ILE A 113 2.07 -6.39 22.20
N LEU A 114 0.77 -6.35 21.92
CA LEU A 114 0.11 -5.16 21.41
C LEU A 114 -0.61 -4.46 22.54
N SER A 115 -0.35 -3.18 22.71
CA SER A 115 -1.14 -2.35 23.62
C SER A 115 -2.56 -2.19 23.06
N PRO A 116 -3.60 -2.22 23.89
CA PRO A 116 -4.94 -1.89 23.44
C PRO A 116 -4.97 -0.44 22.90
N PRO A 117 -5.87 -0.12 21.99
CA PRO A 117 -6.09 1.26 21.59
C PRO A 117 -6.43 2.12 22.80
N PRO A 118 -6.03 3.40 22.83
CA PRO A 118 -6.45 4.32 23.88
C PRO A 118 -7.98 4.36 23.99
N SER A 119 -8.50 4.42 25.20
CA SER A 119 -9.96 4.60 25.46
C SER A 119 -10.32 6.08 25.55
N GLY A 120 -11.59 6.41 25.32
CA GLY A 120 -12.09 7.78 25.50
C GLY A 120 -11.67 8.75 24.38
N GLN A 121 -11.28 8.24 23.21
CA GLN A 121 -10.89 9.07 22.07
C GLN A 121 -12.03 9.95 21.55
N ASP A 122 -13.26 9.51 21.73
CA ASP A 122 -14.48 10.23 21.36
C ASP A 122 -14.74 11.50 22.21
N THR A 123 -14.02 11.66 23.30
CA THR A 123 -14.08 12.85 24.19
C THR A 123 -12.89 13.80 24.03
N ILE A 124 -11.92 13.44 23.22
CA ILE A 124 -10.72 14.23 22.95
C ILE A 124 -10.83 14.84 21.55
N ALA A 125 -10.59 16.14 21.45
CA ALA A 125 -10.65 16.85 20.18
C ALA A 125 -9.64 16.32 19.17
N TRP A 126 -10.06 16.20 17.91
CA TRP A 126 -9.19 15.92 16.79
C TRP A 126 -8.09 17.00 16.66
N PRO A 127 -6.83 16.69 16.33
CA PRO A 127 -6.32 15.40 15.85
C PRO A 127 -5.81 14.46 16.96
N MET A 128 -5.94 14.80 18.23
CA MET A 128 -5.47 13.95 19.33
C MET A 128 -6.48 12.86 19.72
N GLY A 129 -7.72 13.01 19.34
CA GLY A 129 -8.81 12.06 19.50
C GLY A 129 -9.81 12.14 18.33
N ASP A 130 -11.02 11.61 18.54
CA ASP A 130 -12.02 11.43 17.48
C ASP A 130 -13.17 12.44 17.55
N MET A 131 -13.17 13.34 18.56
CA MET A 131 -14.21 14.35 18.70
C MET A 131 -14.00 15.46 17.67
N LEU A 132 -14.96 15.64 16.78
CA LEU A 132 -14.93 16.70 15.78
C LEU A 132 -15.29 18.05 16.41
N ASP A 133 -14.50 19.06 16.12
CA ASP A 133 -14.83 20.45 16.44
C ASP A 133 -15.96 20.97 15.53
N SER A 134 -16.60 22.07 15.96
CA SER A 134 -17.54 22.79 15.10
C SER A 134 -16.86 23.27 13.82
N ILE A 135 -17.56 23.12 12.70
CA ILE A 135 -17.06 23.56 11.38
C ILE A 135 -16.79 25.07 11.41
N SER A 136 -15.62 25.49 10.93
CA SER A 136 -15.27 26.91 10.81
C SER A 136 -16.25 27.62 9.87
N THR A 137 -16.75 28.77 10.29
CA THR A 137 -17.60 29.64 9.46
C THR A 137 -16.84 30.38 8.36
N GLU A 138 -15.50 30.30 8.36
CA GLU A 138 -14.63 30.98 7.40
C GLU A 138 -14.50 30.25 6.06
N VAL A 139 -15.04 29.02 5.95
CA VAL A 139 -14.94 28.22 4.74
C VAL A 139 -16.23 28.29 3.93
N ASN A 140 -16.09 28.33 2.60
CA ASN A 140 -17.23 28.30 1.69
C ASN A 140 -17.76 26.86 1.56
N GLN A 141 -18.78 26.53 2.35
CA GLN A 141 -19.38 25.19 2.40
C GLN A 141 -19.93 24.75 1.04
N SER A 142 -20.46 25.67 0.23
CA SER A 142 -20.98 25.35 -1.11
C SER A 142 -19.88 24.84 -2.06
N LEU A 143 -18.72 25.48 -2.04
CA LEU A 143 -17.58 25.04 -2.85
C LEU A 143 -17.00 23.71 -2.36
N ILE A 144 -16.99 23.49 -1.04
CA ILE A 144 -16.57 22.19 -0.48
C ILE A 144 -17.51 21.08 -0.93
N GLN A 145 -18.82 21.28 -0.83
CA GLN A 145 -19.79 20.28 -1.28
C GLN A 145 -19.67 19.99 -2.78
N GLN A 146 -19.49 21.02 -3.62
CA GLN A 146 -19.23 20.83 -5.05
C GLN A 146 -17.96 20.00 -5.30
N ALA A 147 -16.86 20.31 -4.61
CA ALA A 147 -15.62 19.55 -4.74
C ALA A 147 -15.79 18.08 -4.29
N LEU A 148 -16.59 17.83 -3.25
CA LEU A 148 -16.92 16.47 -2.85
C LEU A 148 -17.79 15.77 -3.89
N ASP A 149 -18.77 16.45 -4.49
CA ASP A 149 -19.58 15.88 -5.57
C ASP A 149 -18.72 15.51 -6.76
N ASP A 150 -17.80 16.38 -7.16
CA ASP A 150 -16.85 16.11 -8.26
C ASP A 150 -15.93 14.92 -7.94
N ALA A 151 -15.48 14.79 -6.69
CA ALA A 151 -14.60 13.70 -6.28
C ALA A 151 -15.25 12.30 -6.29
N PHE A 152 -16.57 12.23 -6.17
CA PHE A 152 -17.35 10.99 -6.23
C PHE A 152 -18.11 10.81 -7.55
N ASN A 153 -17.96 11.75 -8.48
CA ASN A 153 -18.64 11.67 -9.78
C ASN A 153 -17.82 10.81 -10.76
N GLU A 154 -18.31 9.62 -11.03
CA GLU A 154 -17.71 8.71 -12.01
C GLU A 154 -18.08 9.16 -13.43
N VAL A 155 -17.23 10.00 -14.03
CA VAL A 155 -17.47 10.61 -15.36
C VAL A 155 -17.16 9.64 -16.49
N ASP A 156 -16.13 8.81 -16.32
CA ASP A 156 -15.64 7.89 -17.34
C ASP A 156 -15.69 6.44 -16.84
N PRO A 157 -16.61 5.61 -17.34
CA PRO A 157 -16.70 4.20 -16.98
C PRO A 157 -15.46 3.36 -17.34
N GLU A 158 -14.66 3.80 -18.34
CA GLU A 158 -13.44 3.10 -18.76
C GLU A 158 -12.25 3.46 -17.86
N ALA A 159 -12.37 4.57 -17.10
CA ALA A 159 -11.35 5.02 -16.16
C ALA A 159 -11.99 5.51 -14.85
N PRO A 160 -12.63 4.61 -14.08
CA PRO A 160 -13.35 4.99 -12.86
C PRO A 160 -12.39 5.50 -11.79
N LEU A 161 -12.81 6.54 -11.06
CA LEU A 161 -12.05 7.09 -9.93
C LEU A 161 -12.00 6.13 -8.75
N ASN A 162 -13.09 5.39 -8.53
CA ASN A 162 -13.25 4.45 -7.40
C ASN A 162 -12.96 5.13 -6.04
N THR A 163 -13.44 6.35 -5.86
CA THR A 163 -13.23 7.11 -4.62
C THR A 163 -14.00 6.48 -3.48
N ASP A 164 -13.30 5.95 -2.48
CA ASP A 164 -13.90 5.31 -1.31
C ASP A 164 -14.14 6.29 -0.15
N ALA A 165 -13.27 7.29 0.03
CA ALA A 165 -13.38 8.29 1.08
C ALA A 165 -12.67 9.59 0.71
N VAL A 166 -13.22 10.73 1.11
CA VAL A 166 -12.58 12.05 1.04
C VAL A 166 -12.67 12.72 2.40
N LEU A 167 -11.54 13.21 2.88
CA LEU A 167 -11.41 13.98 4.11
C LEU A 167 -10.73 15.29 3.81
N VAL A 168 -11.32 16.42 4.22
CA VAL A 168 -10.75 17.76 4.03
C VAL A 168 -10.43 18.36 5.38
N VAL A 169 -9.15 18.74 5.54
CA VAL A 169 -8.63 19.35 6.74
C VAL A 169 -8.19 20.78 6.43
N TYR A 170 -8.64 21.73 7.20
CA TYR A 170 -8.26 23.13 7.13
C TYR A 170 -7.94 23.68 8.52
N ASP A 171 -6.83 24.35 8.67
CA ASP A 171 -6.33 24.92 9.95
C ASP A 171 -6.41 23.90 11.11
N GLY A 172 -5.95 22.66 10.86
CA GLY A 172 -5.94 21.60 11.84
C GLY A 172 -7.32 21.04 12.24
N LYS A 173 -8.39 21.35 11.49
CA LYS A 173 -9.74 20.87 11.75
C LYS A 173 -10.29 20.12 10.54
N ILE A 174 -11.05 19.06 10.78
CA ILE A 174 -11.80 18.40 9.73
C ILE A 174 -13.02 19.28 9.41
N ILE A 175 -13.05 19.77 8.15
CA ILE A 175 -14.12 20.65 7.67
C ILE A 175 -15.12 19.94 6.76
N ALA A 176 -14.73 18.79 6.22
CA ALA A 176 -15.63 17.91 5.48
C ALA A 176 -15.09 16.49 5.46
N GLU A 177 -15.99 15.52 5.46
CA GLU A 177 -15.71 14.12 5.18
C GLU A 177 -16.89 13.50 4.42
N ARG A 178 -16.59 12.60 3.48
CA ARG A 178 -17.58 11.85 2.72
C ARG A 178 -17.04 10.47 2.39
N TYR A 179 -17.92 9.49 2.38
CA TYR A 179 -17.64 8.08 2.13
C TYR A 179 -18.53 7.56 1.01
N ALA A 180 -17.99 6.66 0.19
CA ALA A 180 -18.78 5.90 -0.78
C ALA A 180 -19.71 4.91 -0.05
N GLU A 181 -20.68 4.37 -0.79
CA GLU A 181 -21.55 3.31 -0.27
C GLU A 181 -20.72 2.11 0.24
N GLY A 182 -21.02 1.64 1.44
CA GLY A 182 -20.31 0.55 2.11
C GLY A 182 -19.05 0.97 2.87
N PHE A 183 -18.71 2.26 2.89
CA PHE A 183 -17.59 2.81 3.67
C PHE A 183 -18.07 3.82 4.72
N ASP A 184 -17.30 3.94 5.78
CA ASP A 184 -17.53 4.91 6.88
C ASP A 184 -16.20 5.34 7.51
N LYS A 185 -16.25 6.17 8.54
CA LYS A 185 -15.07 6.66 9.29
C LYS A 185 -14.24 5.55 9.94
N ASN A 186 -14.78 4.36 10.12
CA ASN A 186 -14.10 3.20 10.73
C ASN A 186 -13.55 2.24 9.67
N SER A 187 -13.87 2.47 8.39
CA SER A 187 -13.42 1.63 7.29
C SER A 187 -11.91 1.66 7.19
N ARG A 188 -11.30 0.47 7.17
CA ARG A 188 -9.84 0.32 7.03
C ARG A 188 -9.47 0.27 5.57
N LEU A 189 -8.86 1.34 5.09
CA LEU A 189 -8.39 1.48 3.72
C LEU A 189 -6.89 1.20 3.63
N MET A 190 -6.44 0.75 2.46
CA MET A 190 -5.01 0.55 2.23
C MET A 190 -4.31 1.89 2.06
N GLY A 191 -3.32 2.14 2.93
CA GLY A 191 -2.59 3.41 2.95
C GLY A 191 -1.55 3.58 1.85
N TRP A 192 -1.15 2.51 1.15
CA TRP A 192 -0.11 2.56 0.12
C TRP A 192 1.07 3.44 0.57
N SER A 193 1.46 4.42 -0.23
CA SER A 193 2.59 5.31 0.07
C SER A 193 2.36 6.27 1.26
N MET A 194 1.15 6.40 1.79
CA MET A 194 0.94 7.10 3.07
C MET A 194 1.72 6.43 4.22
N THR A 195 2.04 5.14 4.09
CA THR A 195 2.89 4.41 5.03
C THR A 195 4.29 5.06 5.18
N LYS A 196 4.79 5.76 4.15
CA LYS A 196 6.06 6.50 4.23
C LYS A 196 5.98 7.64 5.24
N SER A 197 4.86 8.35 5.30
CA SER A 197 4.63 9.41 6.30
C SER A 197 4.60 8.84 7.72
N VAL A 198 3.98 7.67 7.91
CA VAL A 198 4.00 6.96 9.20
C VAL A 198 5.43 6.54 9.56
N THR A 199 6.20 6.01 8.62
CA THR A 199 7.61 5.66 8.83
C THR A 199 8.44 6.87 9.23
N SER A 200 8.25 8.01 8.54
CA SER A 200 8.93 9.26 8.88
C SER A 200 8.57 9.74 10.31
N ALA A 201 7.30 9.64 10.70
CA ALA A 201 6.87 9.99 12.05
C ALA A 201 7.51 9.08 13.12
N LEU A 202 7.60 7.77 12.88
CA LEU A 202 8.26 6.82 13.78
C LEU A 202 9.75 7.11 13.93
N ILE A 203 10.44 7.45 12.82
CA ILE A 203 11.83 7.89 12.85
C ILE A 203 11.96 9.19 13.67
N GLY A 204 11.04 10.14 13.48
CA GLY A 204 11.00 11.38 14.26
C GLY A 204 10.88 11.13 15.77
N ILE A 205 10.12 10.13 16.20
CA ILE A 205 10.06 9.71 17.61
C ILE A 205 11.42 9.20 18.09
N LEU A 206 12.10 8.36 17.31
CA LEU A 206 13.42 7.85 17.67
C LEU A 206 14.49 8.96 17.73
N VAL A 207 14.40 9.97 16.87
CA VAL A 207 15.25 11.17 16.93
C VAL A 207 14.98 11.96 18.18
N LYS A 208 13.71 12.20 18.51
CA LYS A 208 13.30 12.88 19.76
C LYS A 208 13.83 12.15 21.00
N ASP A 209 13.82 10.82 20.98
CA ASP A 209 14.35 9.97 22.07
C ASP A 209 15.88 9.91 22.10
N GLY A 210 16.59 10.59 21.19
CA GLY A 210 18.04 10.53 21.06
C GLY A 210 18.61 9.20 20.58
N LYS A 211 17.76 8.32 20.01
CA LYS A 211 18.15 6.99 19.54
C LYS A 211 18.62 6.98 18.09
N LEU A 212 18.23 7.97 17.30
CA LEU A 212 18.63 8.15 15.91
C LEU A 212 19.05 9.60 15.66
N ASP A 213 19.90 9.77 14.66
CA ASP A 213 20.32 11.06 14.12
C ASP A 213 20.19 10.96 12.60
N VAL A 214 19.32 11.78 12.02
CA VAL A 214 19.00 11.72 10.60
C VAL A 214 20.13 12.25 9.71
N ASP A 215 21.04 13.05 10.24
CA ASP A 215 22.18 13.61 9.52
C ASP A 215 23.39 12.67 9.49
N LYS A 216 23.35 11.57 10.23
CA LYS A 216 24.36 10.52 10.17
C LYS A 216 24.12 9.59 8.97
N ALA A 217 25.21 8.93 8.56
CA ALA A 217 25.17 7.90 7.54
C ALA A 217 24.07 6.85 7.84
N ALA A 218 23.31 6.48 6.82
CA ALA A 218 22.31 5.44 6.96
C ALA A 218 22.97 4.11 7.39
N PRO A 219 22.36 3.36 8.32
CA PRO A 219 22.96 2.14 8.89
C PRO A 219 22.82 0.94 7.94
N VAL A 220 23.31 1.09 6.69
CA VAL A 220 23.30 0.06 5.66
C VAL A 220 24.71 -0.52 5.53
N ALA A 221 24.88 -1.75 5.96
CA ALA A 221 26.19 -2.39 6.04
C ALA A 221 26.89 -2.48 4.68
N GLU A 222 26.14 -2.74 3.62
CA GLU A 222 26.64 -2.89 2.23
C GLU A 222 27.15 -1.57 1.63
N TRP A 223 26.90 -0.43 2.29
CA TRP A 223 27.31 0.90 1.81
C TRP A 223 28.64 1.37 2.41
N GLN A 224 29.19 0.63 3.36
CA GLN A 224 30.40 1.05 4.10
C GLN A 224 31.69 1.08 3.24
N GLY A 225 31.68 0.46 2.06
CA GLY A 225 32.88 0.32 1.20
C GLY A 225 32.97 1.33 0.05
N ASP A 226 31.98 2.19 -0.16
CA ASP A 226 31.92 3.12 -1.29
C ASP A 226 31.24 4.46 -0.95
N ASP A 227 31.00 5.30 -1.97
CA ASP A 227 30.41 6.64 -1.80
C ASP A 227 29.00 6.64 -1.20
N ARG A 228 28.28 5.51 -1.22
CA ARG A 228 26.99 5.38 -0.59
C ARG A 228 27.06 5.49 0.93
N SER A 229 28.23 5.29 1.52
CA SER A 229 28.48 5.54 2.96
C SER A 229 28.22 6.98 3.39
N LYS A 230 28.13 7.92 2.43
CA LYS A 230 27.80 9.34 2.67
C LYS A 230 26.29 9.62 2.63
N ILE A 231 25.48 8.65 2.23
CA ILE A 231 24.02 8.77 2.21
C ILE A 231 23.52 8.75 3.65
N THR A 232 22.91 9.84 4.07
CA THR A 232 22.35 9.97 5.42
C THR A 232 20.95 9.39 5.49
N LEU A 233 20.44 9.15 6.70
CA LEU A 233 19.06 8.72 6.89
C LEU A 233 18.07 9.78 6.35
N ASN A 234 18.40 11.08 6.47
CA ASN A 234 17.60 12.17 5.94
C ASN A 234 17.49 12.16 4.39
N HIS A 235 18.50 11.62 3.70
CA HIS A 235 18.42 11.45 2.23
C HIS A 235 17.46 10.32 1.80
N LEU A 236 17.08 9.44 2.72
CA LEU A 236 16.19 8.30 2.46
C LEU A 236 14.72 8.60 2.83
N LEU A 237 14.46 9.66 3.58
CA LEU A 237 13.14 10.12 4.03
C LEU A 237 12.54 11.15 3.07
#